data_7b9227ae63d23f42fa916190a4c44f4f
#
_entry.id   7b9227ae63d23f42fa916190a4c44f4f
#
_cell.length_a   1.000
_cell.length_b   1.000
_cell.length_c   1.000
_cell.angle_alpha   90.00
_cell.angle_beta   90.00
_cell.angle_gamma   90.00
#
_symmetry.space_group_name_H-M   'P 1'
#
loop_
_entity.id
_entity.type
_entity.pdbx_description
1 polymer ?
#
loop_
_entity_poly.entity_id
_entity_poly.type
_entity_poly.pdbx_seq_one_letter_code
_entity_poly.pdbx_strand_id
1 'polypeptide(L)'
;MSDDADLSSIIIARQPIFDRHYNTYAYELLFRNNQTSQSADLDYYSGDIATTRVINYSFLELGIERVIGNHLAFVNLTRNFILSDDPIPFGGERVVLEVLEDIEVDEELINAVKKLALSGYHIALDDFIFHESLRPLIELSSIIKVDILSLSESELRHHVERLREFPVKLLAEKVETKAEFELCMELGFDYFQGYFFCRPEIIKDNPIPNNKIKLLELLGKLQDPDIEFKTIEAIIRQDPGLSLKLLRLLNSAAIGFPRQINSLHEGLVILGLKAIKTWTTLIVMSEMSSGPAELIHMTLVRAKMAEKIAAQFSCSPDSGFLLGLFSTIDTILSKPMDEIIKSIPLSNESSLALISRGGIKGAQGCCA
;
A
#
# COMPACT_ATOMS: atom_id res chain seq x y z
N MET A 1 37.49 -16.83 -4.71
CA MET A 1 36.90 -15.90 -5.68
C MET A 1 35.50 -15.64 -5.14
N SER A 2 35.31 -14.47 -4.57
CA SER A 2 34.15 -14.02 -3.83
C SER A 2 33.00 -13.75 -4.81
N ASP A 3 31.90 -14.49 -4.65
CA ASP A 3 30.59 -14.08 -5.20
C ASP A 3 30.11 -12.87 -4.40
N ASP A 4 30.53 -11.70 -4.81
CA ASP A 4 29.82 -10.45 -4.52
C ASP A 4 28.54 -10.46 -5.37
N ALA A 5 27.51 -11.17 -4.89
CA ALA A 5 26.16 -11.05 -5.44
C ALA A 5 25.71 -9.61 -5.22
N ASP A 6 25.53 -8.92 -6.33
CA ASP A 6 25.10 -7.53 -6.44
C ASP A 6 23.88 -7.24 -5.56
N LEU A 7 24.12 -6.69 -4.35
CA LEU A 7 23.11 -6.30 -3.36
C LEU A 7 22.24 -5.10 -3.82
N SER A 8 22.52 -4.55 -5.00
CA SER A 8 21.91 -3.31 -5.50
C SER A 8 20.46 -3.47 -6.03
N SER A 9 19.86 -4.66 -5.96
CA SER A 9 18.57 -4.93 -6.60
C SER A 9 17.54 -5.71 -5.75
N ILE A 10 17.65 -5.69 -4.43
CA ILE A 10 16.62 -6.30 -3.58
C ILE A 10 15.39 -5.39 -3.55
N ILE A 11 14.25 -5.90 -4.02
CA ILE A 11 12.96 -5.22 -3.95
C ILE A 11 12.09 -5.95 -2.94
N ILE A 12 11.73 -5.27 -1.86
CA ILE A 12 10.67 -5.71 -0.96
C ILE A 12 9.41 -4.97 -1.34
N ALA A 13 8.36 -5.71 -1.67
CA ALA A 13 7.02 -5.19 -1.77
C ALA A 13 6.33 -5.34 -0.42
N ARG A 14 5.41 -4.44 -0.11
CA ARG A 14 4.49 -4.59 1.01
C ARG A 14 3.06 -4.47 0.52
N GLN A 15 2.18 -5.29 1.06
CA GLN A 15 0.76 -5.26 0.77
C GLN A 15 -0.02 -4.95 2.05
N PRO A 16 -0.88 -3.93 2.07
CA PRO A 16 -1.62 -3.56 3.26
C PRO A 16 -2.74 -4.56 3.57
N ILE A 17 -2.93 -4.82 4.86
CA ILE A 17 -4.03 -5.57 5.44
C ILE A 17 -4.89 -4.59 6.23
N PHE A 18 -6.19 -4.56 5.97
CA PHE A 18 -7.12 -3.60 6.55
C PHE A 18 -8.04 -4.26 7.58
N ASP A 19 -8.47 -3.46 8.56
CA ASP A 19 -9.54 -3.83 9.48
C ASP A 19 -10.94 -3.55 8.89
N ARG A 20 -11.98 -3.85 9.64
CA ARG A 20 -13.39 -3.62 9.27
C ARG A 20 -13.75 -2.13 9.07
N HIS A 21 -12.91 -1.23 9.52
CA HIS A 21 -13.09 0.23 9.44
C HIS A 21 -12.16 0.89 8.40
N TYR A 22 -11.57 0.08 7.53
CA TYR A 22 -10.58 0.50 6.52
C TYR A 22 -9.29 1.12 7.09
N ASN A 23 -8.99 0.92 8.38
CA ASN A 23 -7.68 1.28 8.90
C ASN A 23 -6.67 0.20 8.55
N THR A 24 -5.45 0.61 8.22
CA THR A 24 -4.36 -0.33 8.02
C THR A 24 -4.03 -1.02 9.35
N TYR A 25 -4.21 -2.32 9.39
CA TYR A 25 -3.88 -3.18 10.54
C TYR A 25 -2.42 -3.63 10.48
N ALA A 26 -1.99 -4.10 9.32
CA ALA A 26 -0.69 -4.69 9.11
C ALA A 26 -0.23 -4.55 7.65
N TYR A 27 1.00 -4.97 7.38
CA TYR A 27 1.52 -5.15 6.03
C TYR A 27 2.09 -6.56 5.87
N GLU A 28 1.72 -7.23 4.81
CA GLU A 28 2.42 -8.43 4.35
C GLU A 28 3.68 -8.02 3.59
N LEU A 29 4.82 -8.62 3.92
CA LEU A 29 6.11 -8.36 3.30
C LEU A 29 6.42 -9.43 2.26
N LEU A 30 6.54 -9.01 0.99
CA LEU A 30 6.74 -9.87 -0.15
C LEU A 30 8.11 -9.62 -0.78
N PHE A 31 8.85 -10.69 -1.05
CA PHE A 31 10.09 -10.62 -1.81
C PHE A 31 9.79 -10.58 -3.31
N ARG A 32 10.43 -9.65 -4.03
CA ARG A 32 10.40 -9.61 -5.50
C ARG A 32 11.81 -9.72 -6.05
N ASN A 33 12.04 -10.74 -6.86
CA ASN A 33 13.30 -10.87 -7.59
C ASN A 33 13.26 -10.04 -8.87
N ASN A 34 14.31 -9.25 -9.15
CA ASN A 34 14.40 -8.39 -10.35
C ASN A 34 14.63 -9.16 -11.66
N GLN A 35 14.81 -10.48 -11.60
CA GLN A 35 14.94 -11.27 -12.83
C GLN A 35 13.56 -11.64 -13.35
N THR A 36 13.24 -11.05 -14.50
CA THR A 36 12.09 -11.33 -15.35
C THR A 36 11.83 -12.83 -15.52
N SER A 37 11.00 -13.42 -14.69
CA SER A 37 10.41 -14.72 -14.97
C SER A 37 8.90 -14.65 -14.77
N GLN A 38 8.18 -14.73 -15.90
CA GLN A 38 6.72 -14.86 -15.98
C GLN A 38 6.26 -16.30 -15.64
N SER A 39 7.00 -17.06 -14.85
CA SER A 39 6.62 -18.41 -14.45
C SER A 39 6.73 -18.56 -12.94
N ALA A 40 5.63 -18.97 -12.35
CA ALA A 40 5.46 -19.29 -10.93
C ALA A 40 6.03 -20.67 -10.57
N ASP A 41 7.20 -21.02 -11.07
CA ASP A 41 7.95 -22.19 -10.60
C ASP A 41 8.95 -21.69 -9.56
N LEU A 42 8.47 -21.54 -8.32
CA LEU A 42 9.30 -21.32 -7.14
C LEU A 42 9.85 -22.67 -6.69
N ASP A 43 11.06 -22.99 -7.10
CA ASP A 43 11.83 -24.09 -6.48
C ASP A 43 11.87 -23.89 -4.95
N TYR A 44 11.69 -24.96 -4.19
CA TYR A 44 11.73 -25.02 -2.71
C TYR A 44 12.92 -24.26 -2.10
N TYR A 45 14.08 -24.27 -2.78
CA TYR A 45 15.27 -23.50 -2.41
C TYR A 45 15.11 -21.98 -2.57
N SER A 46 14.18 -21.51 -3.42
CA SER A 46 13.97 -20.07 -3.61
C SER A 46 13.18 -19.45 -2.46
N GLY A 47 12.33 -20.22 -1.78
CA GLY A 47 11.54 -19.76 -0.64
C GLY A 47 12.40 -19.39 0.59
N ASP A 48 13.35 -20.24 0.97
CA ASP A 48 14.28 -19.97 2.09
C ASP A 48 15.13 -18.72 1.83
N ILE A 49 15.63 -18.56 0.60
CA ILE A 49 16.37 -17.36 0.20
C ILE A 49 15.47 -16.13 0.25
N ALA A 50 14.21 -16.22 -0.20
CA ALA A 50 13.26 -15.13 -0.18
C ALA A 50 12.95 -14.71 1.27
N THR A 51 12.61 -15.65 2.14
CA THR A 51 12.35 -15.40 3.56
C THR A 51 13.56 -14.77 4.25
N THR A 52 14.77 -15.36 4.06
CA THR A 52 16.01 -14.81 4.63
C THR A 52 16.26 -13.38 4.18
N ARG A 53 16.04 -13.07 2.89
CA ARG A 53 16.25 -11.71 2.35
C ARG A 53 15.23 -10.71 2.88
N VAL A 54 13.95 -11.08 2.98
CA VAL A 54 12.93 -10.23 3.59
C VAL A 54 13.32 -9.90 5.03
N ILE A 55 13.71 -10.91 5.81
CA ILE A 55 14.11 -10.74 7.20
C ILE A 55 15.34 -9.83 7.30
N ASN A 56 16.44 -10.17 6.62
CA ASN A 56 17.68 -9.40 6.72
C ASN A 56 17.49 -7.95 6.27
N TYR A 57 16.87 -7.73 5.13
CA TYR A 57 16.73 -6.39 4.57
C TYR A 57 15.74 -5.53 5.33
N SER A 58 14.56 -6.08 5.69
CA SER A 58 13.52 -5.30 6.38
C SER A 58 13.88 -5.01 7.83
N PHE A 59 14.50 -5.96 8.54
CA PHE A 59 14.74 -5.85 9.97
C PHE A 59 16.16 -5.38 10.30
N LEU A 60 17.19 -5.88 9.61
CA LEU A 60 18.58 -5.58 9.97
C LEU A 60 19.14 -4.38 9.21
N GLU A 61 18.82 -4.21 7.92
CA GLU A 61 19.39 -3.12 7.12
C GLU A 61 18.53 -1.84 7.14
N LEU A 62 17.24 -1.94 6.82
CA LEU A 62 16.35 -0.77 6.77
C LEU A 62 15.77 -0.38 8.12
N GLY A 63 15.59 -1.35 9.00
CA GLY A 63 14.79 -1.23 10.20
C GLY A 63 13.29 -1.33 9.91
N ILE A 64 12.62 -2.26 10.59
CA ILE A 64 11.19 -2.60 10.35
C ILE A 64 10.27 -1.37 10.40
N GLU A 65 10.56 -0.41 11.28
CA GLU A 65 9.78 0.81 11.45
C GLU A 65 9.73 1.68 10.19
N ARG A 66 10.79 1.65 9.37
CA ARG A 66 10.81 2.36 8.09
C ARG A 66 9.98 1.67 7.04
N VAL A 67 9.79 0.35 7.14
CA VAL A 67 9.05 -0.44 6.17
C VAL A 67 7.55 -0.41 6.47
N ILE A 68 7.15 -0.59 7.73
CA ILE A 68 5.75 -0.73 8.14
C ILE A 68 5.24 0.35 9.09
N GLY A 69 6.07 1.30 9.52
CA GLY A 69 5.68 2.30 10.52
C GLY A 69 5.37 1.65 11.87
N ASN A 70 4.21 1.98 12.45
CA ASN A 70 3.75 1.42 13.72
C ASN A 70 2.84 0.19 13.58
N HIS A 71 2.70 -0.37 12.37
CA HIS A 71 1.85 -1.53 12.11
C HIS A 71 2.58 -2.85 12.34
N LEU A 72 1.86 -3.97 12.22
CA LEU A 72 2.43 -5.30 12.23
C LEU A 72 3.00 -5.67 10.86
N ALA A 73 3.99 -6.55 10.83
CA ALA A 73 4.49 -7.20 9.62
C ALA A 73 4.04 -8.65 9.58
N PHE A 74 3.45 -9.07 8.46
CA PHE A 74 3.24 -10.47 8.16
C PHE A 74 4.43 -10.97 7.33
N VAL A 75 5.03 -12.09 7.73
CA VAL A 75 6.23 -12.64 7.12
C VAL A 75 6.05 -14.12 6.85
N ASN A 76 6.15 -14.48 5.58
CA ASN A 76 6.06 -15.86 5.11
C ASN A 76 7.27 -16.67 5.59
N LEU A 77 7.02 -17.79 6.27
CA LEU A 77 8.05 -18.72 6.70
C LEU A 77 7.97 -20.02 5.92
N THR A 78 9.12 -20.48 5.47
CA THR A 78 9.26 -21.85 4.94
C THR A 78 9.35 -22.87 6.06
N ARG A 79 9.09 -24.15 5.73
CA ARG A 79 9.25 -25.25 6.68
C ARG A 79 10.65 -25.26 7.34
N ASN A 80 11.70 -25.07 6.56
CA ASN A 80 13.07 -25.06 7.09
C ASN A 80 13.28 -23.95 8.13
N PHE A 81 12.69 -22.77 7.91
CA PHE A 81 12.75 -21.68 8.86
C PHE A 81 11.98 -21.97 10.15
N ILE A 82 10.81 -22.60 10.05
CA ILE A 82 9.98 -22.96 11.20
C ILE A 82 10.68 -24.04 12.06
N LEU A 83 11.35 -24.99 11.41
CA LEU A 83 12.07 -26.09 12.08
C LEU A 83 13.45 -25.69 12.58
N SER A 84 13.98 -24.53 12.15
CA SER A 84 15.31 -24.07 12.59
C SER A 84 15.34 -23.76 14.08
N ASP A 85 16.42 -24.13 14.73
CA ASP A 85 16.69 -23.71 16.10
C ASP A 85 17.31 -22.29 16.19
N ASP A 86 17.59 -21.66 15.04
CA ASP A 86 18.11 -20.32 14.99
C ASP A 86 17.04 -19.31 15.48
N PRO A 87 17.41 -18.36 16.35
CA PRO A 87 16.46 -17.40 16.85
C PRO A 87 16.01 -16.47 15.71
N ILE A 88 14.71 -16.27 15.59
CA ILE A 88 14.16 -15.25 14.72
C ILE A 88 14.63 -13.88 15.23
N PRO A 89 15.26 -13.04 14.41
CA PRO A 89 15.99 -11.85 14.88
C PRO A 89 15.08 -10.66 15.27
N PHE A 90 13.79 -10.90 15.54
CA PHE A 90 12.82 -9.88 15.94
C PHE A 90 11.81 -10.43 16.92
N GLY A 91 11.25 -9.55 17.77
CA GLY A 91 10.24 -9.93 18.76
C GLY A 91 8.85 -10.17 18.17
N GLY A 92 8.10 -11.08 18.78
CA GLY A 92 6.74 -11.45 18.35
C GLY A 92 5.72 -10.32 18.43
N GLU A 93 6.01 -9.24 19.14
CA GLU A 93 5.09 -8.09 19.31
C GLU A 93 4.80 -7.32 18.01
N ARG A 94 5.70 -7.41 17.02
CA ARG A 94 5.62 -6.63 15.78
C ARG A 94 5.46 -7.47 14.54
N VAL A 95 5.43 -8.80 14.68
CA VAL A 95 5.45 -9.73 13.56
C VAL A 95 4.42 -10.82 13.73
N VAL A 96 3.72 -11.13 12.64
CA VAL A 96 2.87 -12.30 12.46
C VAL A 96 3.61 -13.25 11.53
N LEU A 97 3.81 -14.48 11.95
CA LEU A 97 4.50 -15.52 11.18
C LEU A 97 3.48 -16.30 10.36
N GLU A 98 3.64 -16.32 9.05
CA GLU A 98 2.73 -17.03 8.14
C GLU A 98 3.29 -18.42 7.84
N VAL A 99 2.46 -19.43 8.05
CA VAL A 99 2.71 -20.82 7.66
C VAL A 99 2.00 -21.06 6.34
N LEU A 100 2.77 -21.33 5.29
CA LEU A 100 2.25 -21.48 3.93
C LEU A 100 1.49 -22.79 3.75
N GLU A 101 0.52 -22.81 2.82
CA GLU A 101 -0.38 -23.94 2.56
C GLU A 101 0.31 -25.17 1.99
N ASP A 102 1.46 -25.00 1.32
CA ASP A 102 2.22 -26.10 0.69
C ASP A 102 3.14 -26.84 1.67
N ILE A 103 3.20 -26.40 2.94
CA ILE A 103 4.03 -27.03 3.96
C ILE A 103 3.40 -28.33 4.43
N GLU A 104 4.13 -29.45 4.32
CA GLU A 104 3.71 -30.73 4.86
C GLU A 104 3.52 -30.66 6.38
N VAL A 105 2.31 -31.01 6.85
CA VAL A 105 1.95 -30.92 8.26
C VAL A 105 2.16 -32.28 8.94
N ASP A 106 3.16 -32.34 9.80
CA ASP A 106 3.51 -33.48 10.64
C ASP A 106 3.70 -33.06 12.10
N GLU A 107 4.00 -34.01 12.98
CA GLU A 107 4.21 -33.75 14.40
C GLU A 107 5.41 -32.82 14.66
N GLU A 108 6.43 -32.86 13.82
CA GLU A 108 7.62 -32.03 13.96
C GLU A 108 7.28 -30.56 13.70
N LEU A 109 6.53 -30.28 12.62
CA LEU A 109 6.04 -28.93 12.31
C LEU A 109 5.11 -28.39 13.41
N ILE A 110 4.14 -29.21 13.86
CA ILE A 110 3.22 -28.81 14.92
C ILE A 110 3.97 -28.42 16.20
N ASN A 111 4.98 -29.21 16.59
CA ASN A 111 5.79 -28.93 17.75
C ASN A 111 6.62 -27.65 17.60
N ALA A 112 7.17 -27.40 16.41
CA ALA A 112 7.91 -26.19 16.13
C ALA A 112 7.01 -24.94 16.14
N VAL A 113 5.85 -24.97 15.50
CA VAL A 113 4.86 -23.89 15.54
C VAL A 113 4.38 -23.64 16.98
N LYS A 114 4.17 -24.69 17.78
CA LYS A 114 3.83 -24.54 19.19
C LYS A 114 4.93 -23.85 19.99
N LYS A 115 6.21 -24.15 19.72
CA LYS A 115 7.36 -23.46 20.35
C LYS A 115 7.36 -21.98 20.01
N LEU A 116 7.11 -21.60 18.74
CA LEU A 116 7.00 -20.22 18.29
C LEU A 116 5.83 -19.49 18.97
N ALA A 117 4.64 -20.09 19.01
CA ALA A 117 3.47 -19.51 19.67
C ALA A 117 3.72 -19.29 21.17
N LEU A 118 4.34 -20.26 21.86
CA LEU A 118 4.72 -20.12 23.28
C LEU A 118 5.81 -19.06 23.52
N SER A 119 6.61 -18.76 22.50
CA SER A 119 7.62 -17.69 22.52
C SER A 119 7.01 -16.30 22.27
N GLY A 120 5.68 -16.20 22.10
CA GLY A 120 4.96 -14.94 21.96
C GLY A 120 4.75 -14.48 20.52
N TYR A 121 5.04 -15.31 19.52
CA TYR A 121 4.73 -14.99 18.14
C TYR A 121 3.26 -15.24 17.81
N HIS A 122 2.66 -14.34 17.04
CA HIS A 122 1.38 -14.58 16.40
C HIS A 122 1.59 -15.44 15.16
N ILE A 123 0.76 -16.48 15.02
CA ILE A 123 0.82 -17.41 13.88
C ILE A 123 -0.39 -17.15 12.98
N ALA A 124 -0.16 -17.02 11.67
CA ALA A 124 -1.19 -17.03 10.65
C ALA A 124 -1.04 -18.28 9.76
N LEU A 125 -2.17 -18.85 9.31
CA LEU A 125 -2.18 -19.91 8.30
C LEU A 125 -2.60 -19.30 6.97
N ASP A 126 -1.80 -19.50 5.93
CA ASP A 126 -1.99 -18.89 4.62
C ASP A 126 -2.81 -19.79 3.68
N ASP A 127 -3.62 -19.19 2.80
CA ASP A 127 -4.49 -19.85 1.81
C ASP A 127 -5.20 -21.12 2.34
N PHE A 128 -5.70 -21.04 3.58
CA PHE A 128 -6.09 -22.18 4.38
C PHE A 128 -7.46 -22.75 3.98
N ILE A 129 -7.50 -24.06 3.71
CA ILE A 129 -8.72 -24.84 3.54
C ILE A 129 -8.86 -25.80 4.73
N PHE A 130 -9.99 -25.71 5.45
CA PHE A 130 -10.22 -26.52 6.64
C PHE A 130 -10.20 -28.03 6.34
N HIS A 131 -9.33 -28.74 7.05
CA HIS A 131 -9.32 -30.21 7.12
C HIS A 131 -9.08 -30.65 8.56
N GLU A 132 -9.71 -31.73 9.02
CA GLU A 132 -9.64 -32.15 10.42
C GLU A 132 -8.22 -32.46 10.90
N SER A 133 -7.36 -32.94 10.02
CA SER A 133 -5.93 -33.18 10.33
C SER A 133 -5.15 -31.89 10.66
N LEU A 134 -5.66 -30.72 10.27
CA LEU A 134 -5.04 -29.42 10.49
C LEU A 134 -5.52 -28.75 11.78
N ARG A 135 -6.47 -29.35 12.50
CA ARG A 135 -7.00 -28.86 13.79
C ARG A 135 -5.89 -28.43 14.76
N PRO A 136 -4.81 -29.23 14.96
CA PRO A 136 -3.74 -28.82 15.89
C PRO A 136 -3.05 -27.51 15.51
N LEU A 137 -2.91 -27.20 14.20
CA LEU A 137 -2.35 -25.92 13.73
C LEU A 137 -3.33 -24.77 13.93
N ILE A 138 -4.61 -24.99 13.66
CA ILE A 138 -5.67 -23.98 13.89
C ILE A 138 -5.68 -23.54 15.35
N GLU A 139 -5.61 -24.50 16.28
CA GLU A 139 -5.62 -24.24 17.72
C GLU A 139 -4.38 -23.45 18.20
N LEU A 140 -3.27 -23.50 17.44
CA LEU A 140 -2.05 -22.73 17.70
C LEU A 140 -2.04 -21.36 17.02
N SER A 141 -2.98 -21.10 16.11
CA SER A 141 -2.99 -19.93 15.26
C SER A 141 -3.81 -18.80 15.85
N SER A 142 -3.43 -17.58 15.53
CA SER A 142 -4.16 -16.36 15.87
C SER A 142 -5.03 -15.88 14.72
N ILE A 143 -4.59 -16.15 13.49
CA ILE A 143 -5.21 -15.64 12.25
C ILE A 143 -5.28 -16.78 11.24
N ILE A 144 -6.39 -16.87 10.51
CA ILE A 144 -6.55 -17.75 9.34
C ILE A 144 -6.83 -16.86 8.13
N LYS A 145 -5.99 -16.97 7.11
CA LYS A 145 -6.15 -16.31 5.82
C LYS A 145 -6.95 -17.24 4.89
N VAL A 146 -7.92 -16.69 4.21
CA VAL A 146 -8.81 -17.44 3.31
C VAL A 146 -8.84 -16.73 1.96
N ASP A 147 -8.37 -17.40 0.91
CA ASP A 147 -8.56 -16.97 -0.47
C ASP A 147 -10.03 -17.12 -0.86
N ILE A 148 -10.75 -15.99 -0.91
CA ILE A 148 -12.18 -15.98 -1.21
C ILE A 148 -12.48 -16.30 -2.69
N LEU A 149 -11.51 -16.18 -3.59
CA LEU A 149 -11.70 -16.49 -5.01
C LEU A 149 -11.57 -18.00 -5.29
N SER A 150 -10.94 -18.75 -4.40
CA SER A 150 -10.78 -20.20 -4.53
C SER A 150 -12.03 -20.99 -4.18
N LEU A 151 -13.04 -20.36 -3.55
CA LEU A 151 -14.24 -20.98 -3.03
C LEU A 151 -15.50 -20.36 -3.65
N SER A 152 -16.53 -21.17 -3.90
CA SER A 152 -17.87 -20.65 -4.16
C SER A 152 -18.45 -20.02 -2.90
N GLU A 153 -19.46 -19.15 -3.03
CA GLU A 153 -20.11 -18.50 -1.87
C GLU A 153 -20.61 -19.53 -0.83
N SER A 154 -21.20 -20.63 -1.29
CA SER A 154 -21.70 -21.69 -0.38
C SER A 154 -20.57 -22.40 0.36
N GLU A 155 -19.46 -22.66 -0.31
CA GLU A 155 -18.26 -23.25 0.30
C GLU A 155 -17.62 -22.28 1.28
N LEU A 156 -17.52 -21.00 0.93
CA LEU A 156 -16.98 -19.97 1.80
C LEU A 156 -17.81 -19.83 3.09
N ARG A 157 -19.16 -19.80 3.00
CA ARG A 157 -20.05 -19.75 4.16
C ARG A 157 -19.85 -20.96 5.07
N HIS A 158 -19.80 -22.17 4.52
CA HIS A 158 -19.57 -23.39 5.28
C HIS A 158 -18.16 -23.39 5.91
N HIS A 159 -17.15 -22.95 5.16
CA HIS A 159 -15.77 -22.88 5.64
C HIS A 159 -15.64 -21.91 6.84
N VAL A 160 -16.22 -20.73 6.74
CA VAL A 160 -16.24 -19.73 7.82
C VAL A 160 -16.98 -20.26 9.04
N GLU A 161 -18.13 -20.95 8.87
CA GLU A 161 -18.88 -21.56 9.97
C GLU A 161 -18.01 -22.55 10.77
N ARG A 162 -17.23 -23.39 10.08
CA ARG A 162 -16.29 -24.34 10.70
C ARG A 162 -15.15 -23.62 11.43
N LEU A 163 -14.58 -22.59 10.84
CA LEU A 163 -13.49 -21.84 11.46
C LEU A 163 -13.95 -21.04 12.69
N ARG A 164 -15.23 -20.67 12.78
CA ARG A 164 -15.81 -19.98 13.94
C ARG A 164 -15.90 -20.84 15.20
N GLU A 165 -15.70 -22.15 15.10
CA GLU A 165 -15.56 -23.04 16.27
C GLU A 165 -14.25 -22.75 17.05
N PHE A 166 -13.30 -22.03 16.43
CA PHE A 166 -11.99 -21.73 17.01
C PHE A 166 -11.86 -20.24 17.37
N PRO A 167 -11.05 -19.89 18.38
CA PRO A 167 -10.82 -18.51 18.79
C PRO A 167 -9.81 -17.79 17.88
N VAL A 168 -10.01 -17.86 16.57
CA VAL A 168 -9.15 -17.27 15.56
C VAL A 168 -9.78 -16.06 14.90
N LYS A 169 -8.94 -15.15 14.40
CA LYS A 169 -9.33 -14.06 13.53
C LYS A 169 -9.28 -14.49 12.07
N LEU A 170 -10.25 -14.04 11.28
CA LEU A 170 -10.33 -14.38 9.86
C LEU A 170 -9.87 -13.20 9.00
N LEU A 171 -8.97 -13.46 8.06
CA LEU A 171 -8.49 -12.52 7.06
C LEU A 171 -8.98 -12.97 5.68
N ALA A 172 -9.77 -12.14 5.00
CA ALA A 172 -10.19 -12.39 3.62
C ALA A 172 -9.11 -11.89 2.67
N GLU A 173 -8.59 -12.79 1.83
CA GLU A 173 -7.61 -12.48 0.81
C GLU A 173 -8.24 -12.35 -0.57
N LYS A 174 -7.52 -11.66 -1.45
CA LYS A 174 -7.89 -11.46 -2.86
C LYS A 174 -9.27 -10.81 -3.05
N VAL A 175 -9.70 -9.99 -2.08
CA VAL A 175 -10.92 -9.20 -2.20
C VAL A 175 -10.78 -8.21 -3.37
N GLU A 176 -11.53 -8.41 -4.45
CA GLU A 176 -11.42 -7.63 -5.66
C GLU A 176 -12.59 -6.69 -5.92
N THR A 177 -13.75 -6.99 -5.34
CA THR A 177 -14.99 -6.24 -5.56
C THR A 177 -15.66 -5.83 -4.26
N LYS A 178 -16.54 -4.83 -4.36
CA LYS A 178 -17.35 -4.39 -3.21
C LYS A 178 -18.30 -5.49 -2.73
N ALA A 179 -18.87 -6.27 -3.64
CA ALA A 179 -19.79 -7.35 -3.30
C ALA A 179 -19.08 -8.43 -2.47
N GLU A 180 -17.85 -8.78 -2.84
CA GLU A 180 -17.02 -9.71 -2.07
C GLU A 180 -16.67 -9.15 -0.69
N PHE A 181 -16.31 -7.86 -0.61
CA PHE A 181 -16.06 -7.21 0.67
C PHE A 181 -17.29 -7.23 1.57
N GLU A 182 -18.48 -6.85 1.04
CA GLU A 182 -19.74 -6.85 1.80
C GLU A 182 -20.11 -8.26 2.27
N LEU A 183 -19.93 -9.28 1.42
CA LEU A 183 -20.10 -10.68 1.79
C LEU A 183 -19.16 -11.09 2.93
N CYS A 184 -17.88 -10.77 2.84
CA CYS A 184 -16.92 -11.09 3.89
C CYS A 184 -17.23 -10.34 5.20
N MET A 185 -17.72 -9.09 5.11
CA MET A 185 -18.19 -8.33 6.27
C MET A 185 -19.41 -9.01 6.93
N GLU A 186 -20.37 -9.51 6.13
CA GLU A 186 -21.53 -10.27 6.61
C GLU A 186 -21.12 -11.58 7.29
N LEU A 187 -20.19 -12.32 6.67
CA LEU A 187 -19.63 -13.57 7.21
C LEU A 187 -18.78 -13.34 8.46
N GLY A 188 -18.44 -12.10 8.75
CA GLY A 188 -17.78 -11.71 9.98
C GLY A 188 -16.25 -11.74 9.90
N PHE A 189 -15.62 -11.68 8.75
CA PHE A 189 -14.17 -11.52 8.65
C PHE A 189 -13.70 -10.30 9.44
N ASP A 190 -12.53 -10.42 10.05
CA ASP A 190 -11.93 -9.38 10.89
C ASP A 190 -11.01 -8.47 10.08
N TYR A 191 -10.29 -9.05 9.10
CA TYR A 191 -9.28 -8.39 8.29
C TYR A 191 -9.50 -8.67 6.81
N PHE A 192 -8.94 -7.80 5.96
CA PHE A 192 -9.17 -7.81 4.52
C PHE A 192 -7.91 -7.41 3.76
N GLN A 193 -7.62 -8.13 2.69
CA GLN A 193 -6.53 -7.87 1.78
C GLN A 193 -6.98 -8.10 0.35
N GLY A 194 -6.58 -7.24 -0.59
CA GLY A 194 -6.91 -7.43 -1.99
C GLY A 194 -6.94 -6.15 -2.81
N TYR A 195 -7.19 -6.34 -4.09
CA TYR A 195 -7.13 -5.26 -5.07
C TYR A 195 -8.29 -4.27 -4.96
N PHE A 196 -9.41 -4.67 -4.31
CA PHE A 196 -10.56 -3.80 -4.04
C PHE A 196 -10.15 -2.50 -3.37
N PHE A 197 -9.26 -2.54 -2.40
CA PHE A 197 -8.80 -1.37 -1.65
C PHE A 197 -7.92 -0.42 -2.47
N CYS A 198 -7.54 -0.82 -3.68
CA CYS A 198 -6.74 -0.06 -4.64
C CYS A 198 -7.53 0.34 -5.88
N ARG A 199 -8.79 -0.12 -6.04
CA ARG A 199 -9.65 0.21 -7.18
C ARG A 199 -10.57 1.38 -6.87
N PRO A 200 -10.86 2.26 -7.85
CA PRO A 200 -11.90 3.26 -7.71
C PRO A 200 -13.28 2.57 -7.64
N GLU A 201 -14.03 2.84 -6.60
CA GLU A 201 -15.44 2.48 -6.55
C GLU A 201 -16.23 3.46 -7.42
N ILE A 202 -16.78 3.01 -8.55
CA ILE A 202 -17.67 3.80 -9.39
C ILE A 202 -19.02 3.86 -8.69
N ILE A 203 -19.25 4.85 -7.86
CA ILE A 203 -20.58 5.19 -7.34
C ILE A 203 -21.32 5.91 -8.48
N LYS A 204 -22.16 5.16 -9.21
CA LYS A 204 -23.11 5.75 -10.16
C LYS A 204 -24.07 6.63 -9.35
N ASP A 205 -24.17 7.91 -9.72
CA ASP A 205 -25.18 8.90 -9.27
C ASP A 205 -24.92 9.78 -8.04
N ASN A 206 -23.74 9.84 -7.44
CA ASN A 206 -23.48 10.91 -6.50
C ASN A 206 -22.74 12.08 -7.18
N PRO A 207 -23.31 13.28 -7.25
CA PRO A 207 -22.59 14.45 -7.73
C PRO A 207 -21.37 14.69 -6.83
N ILE A 208 -20.26 15.14 -7.43
CA ILE A 208 -19.07 15.52 -6.65
C ILE A 208 -19.50 16.62 -5.68
N PRO A 209 -19.29 16.46 -4.36
CA PRO A 209 -19.66 17.50 -3.40
C PRO A 209 -19.00 18.84 -3.75
N ASN A 210 -19.72 19.96 -3.57
CA ASN A 210 -19.23 21.28 -3.95
C ASN A 210 -17.86 21.64 -3.34
N ASN A 211 -17.57 21.17 -2.14
CA ASN A 211 -16.24 21.33 -1.53
C ASN A 211 -15.15 20.59 -2.32
N LYS A 212 -15.42 19.39 -2.82
CA LYS A 212 -14.45 18.62 -3.65
C LYS A 212 -14.27 19.26 -5.02
N ILE A 213 -15.28 19.87 -5.61
CA ILE A 213 -15.16 20.63 -6.88
C ILE A 213 -14.17 21.79 -6.71
N LYS A 214 -14.29 22.57 -5.64
CA LYS A 214 -13.37 23.67 -5.34
C LYS A 214 -11.93 23.17 -5.17
N LEU A 215 -11.75 22.01 -4.55
CA LEU A 215 -10.44 21.38 -4.40
C LEU A 215 -9.86 20.91 -5.75
N LEU A 216 -10.70 20.39 -6.66
CA LEU A 216 -10.29 20.07 -8.03
C LEU A 216 -9.87 21.30 -8.83
N GLU A 217 -10.64 22.40 -8.73
CA GLU A 217 -10.27 23.66 -9.37
C GLU A 217 -8.92 24.18 -8.83
N LEU A 218 -8.69 24.06 -7.53
CA LEU A 218 -7.43 24.42 -6.90
C LEU A 218 -6.28 23.54 -7.45
N LEU A 219 -6.47 22.23 -7.53
CA LEU A 219 -5.50 21.33 -8.12
C LEU A 219 -5.18 21.73 -9.56
N GLY A 220 -6.20 22.07 -10.35
CA GLY A 220 -6.01 22.55 -11.72
C GLY A 220 -5.16 23.81 -11.78
N LYS A 221 -5.45 24.82 -10.98
CA LYS A 221 -4.66 26.05 -10.94
C LYS A 221 -3.21 25.80 -10.51
N LEU A 222 -2.96 24.89 -9.58
CA LEU A 222 -1.62 24.53 -9.15
C LEU A 222 -0.78 23.86 -10.26
N GLN A 223 -1.44 23.30 -11.29
CA GLN A 223 -0.74 22.65 -12.42
C GLN A 223 -0.32 23.65 -13.50
N ASP A 224 -0.84 24.88 -13.47
CA ASP A 224 -0.42 25.93 -14.41
C ASP A 224 1.10 26.16 -14.28
N PRO A 225 1.91 25.94 -15.35
CA PRO A 225 3.35 26.16 -15.32
C PRO A 225 3.72 27.62 -15.10
N ASP A 226 2.86 28.57 -15.55
CA ASP A 226 3.09 29.98 -15.50
C ASP A 226 2.45 30.66 -14.27
N ILE A 227 1.90 29.87 -13.33
CA ILE A 227 1.29 30.43 -12.13
C ILE A 227 2.28 31.24 -11.29
N GLU A 228 1.92 32.47 -10.99
CA GLU A 228 2.73 33.32 -10.13
C GLU A 228 2.63 32.93 -8.67
N PHE A 229 3.74 33.13 -7.94
CA PHE A 229 3.84 32.90 -6.50
C PHE A 229 2.71 33.61 -5.70
N LYS A 230 2.42 34.87 -6.03
CA LYS A 230 1.35 35.66 -5.38
C LYS A 230 -0.02 35.03 -5.56
N THR A 231 -0.27 34.42 -6.72
CA THR A 231 -1.54 33.75 -7.01
C THR A 231 -1.72 32.52 -6.14
N ILE A 232 -0.69 31.69 -5.99
CA ILE A 232 -0.72 30.52 -5.10
C ILE A 232 -0.92 30.95 -3.65
N GLU A 233 -0.19 31.97 -3.17
CA GLU A 233 -0.34 32.51 -1.83
C GLU A 233 -1.77 32.99 -1.58
N ALA A 234 -2.36 33.75 -2.53
CA ALA A 234 -3.74 34.22 -2.42
C ALA A 234 -4.75 33.07 -2.35
N ILE A 235 -4.57 32.03 -3.17
CA ILE A 235 -5.44 30.85 -3.18
C ILE A 235 -5.38 30.12 -1.82
N ILE A 236 -4.15 29.87 -1.31
CA ILE A 236 -3.97 29.17 -0.03
C ILE A 236 -4.56 29.99 1.13
N ARG A 237 -4.41 31.31 1.11
CA ARG A 237 -4.96 32.22 2.14
C ARG A 237 -6.49 32.27 2.17
N GLN A 238 -7.16 31.95 1.06
CA GLN A 238 -8.62 31.89 1.00
C GLN A 238 -9.20 30.68 1.74
N ASP A 239 -8.38 29.67 2.03
CA ASP A 239 -8.77 28.50 2.80
C ASP A 239 -7.98 28.44 4.12
N PRO A 240 -8.62 28.79 5.26
CA PRO A 240 -7.94 28.74 6.56
C PRO A 240 -7.49 27.35 6.97
N GLY A 241 -8.22 26.30 6.56
CA GLY A 241 -7.88 24.91 6.84
C GLY A 241 -6.59 24.50 6.13
N LEU A 242 -6.51 24.79 4.83
CA LEU A 242 -5.34 24.53 4.00
C LEU A 242 -4.13 25.35 4.51
N SER A 243 -4.33 26.63 4.83
CA SER A 243 -3.29 27.51 5.40
C SER A 243 -2.71 26.93 6.70
N LEU A 244 -3.57 26.47 7.61
CA LEU A 244 -3.15 25.89 8.89
C LEU A 244 -2.38 24.56 8.69
N LYS A 245 -2.86 23.70 7.80
CA LYS A 245 -2.19 22.43 7.49
C LYS A 245 -0.82 22.66 6.88
N LEU A 246 -0.70 23.60 5.94
CA LEU A 246 0.58 23.94 5.34
C LEU A 246 1.55 24.53 6.37
N LEU A 247 1.09 25.44 7.26
CA LEU A 247 1.91 25.96 8.34
C LEU A 247 2.39 24.88 9.33
N ARG A 248 1.52 23.92 9.67
CA ARG A 248 1.91 22.77 10.50
C ARG A 248 2.96 21.91 9.81
N LEU A 249 2.81 21.66 8.51
CA LEU A 249 3.79 20.91 7.73
C LEU A 249 5.13 21.64 7.70
N LEU A 250 5.13 22.95 7.43
CA LEU A 250 6.34 23.78 7.43
C LEU A 250 7.09 23.74 8.76
N ASN A 251 6.39 23.66 9.87
CA ASN A 251 6.97 23.58 11.20
C ASN A 251 7.18 22.14 11.70
N SER A 252 6.97 21.14 10.83
CA SER A 252 7.19 19.74 11.21
C SER A 252 8.68 19.37 11.20
N ALA A 253 9.03 18.36 11.98
CA ALA A 253 10.38 17.80 11.97
C ALA A 253 10.81 17.24 10.61
N ALA A 254 9.81 16.85 9.76
CA ALA A 254 10.06 16.34 8.42
C ALA A 254 10.68 17.38 7.47
N ILE A 255 10.34 18.67 7.62
CA ILE A 255 10.93 19.77 6.85
C ILE A 255 12.23 20.26 7.53
N GLY A 256 12.30 20.21 8.86
CA GLY A 256 13.53 20.42 9.63
C GLY A 256 14.09 21.85 9.58
N PHE A 257 13.23 22.88 9.49
CA PHE A 257 13.71 24.25 9.59
C PHE A 257 14.34 24.53 10.98
N PRO A 258 15.45 25.28 11.02
CA PRO A 258 16.14 25.57 12.28
C PRO A 258 15.38 26.54 13.20
N ARG A 259 14.34 27.21 12.67
CA ARG A 259 13.47 28.12 13.40
C ARG A 259 12.01 27.93 13.03
N GLN A 260 11.14 28.34 13.92
CA GLN A 260 9.69 28.31 13.67
C GLN A 260 9.29 29.31 12.58
N ILE A 261 8.46 28.85 11.65
CA ILE A 261 7.88 29.67 10.59
C ILE A 261 6.54 30.23 11.10
N ASN A 262 6.43 31.55 11.13
CA ASN A 262 5.29 32.24 11.72
C ASN A 262 4.31 32.78 10.68
N SER A 263 4.65 32.75 9.41
CA SER A 263 3.74 33.20 8.35
C SER A 263 3.79 32.28 7.13
N LEU A 264 2.65 32.20 6.44
CA LEU A 264 2.54 31.47 5.21
C LEU A 264 3.53 32.02 4.17
N HIS A 265 3.60 33.33 4.02
CA HIS A 265 4.50 34.01 3.09
C HIS A 265 5.98 33.61 3.31
N GLU A 266 6.45 33.66 4.55
CA GLU A 266 7.81 33.25 4.93
C GLU A 266 8.10 31.80 4.54
N GLY A 267 7.18 30.88 4.86
CA GLY A 267 7.31 29.46 4.52
C GLY A 267 7.32 29.22 3.02
N LEU A 268 6.47 29.94 2.28
CA LEU A 268 6.38 29.85 0.84
C LEU A 268 7.68 30.36 0.17
N VAL A 269 8.29 31.43 0.66
CA VAL A 269 9.56 31.96 0.13
C VAL A 269 10.71 31.00 0.38
N ILE A 270 10.77 30.38 1.55
CA ILE A 270 11.85 29.47 1.94
C ILE A 270 11.76 28.15 1.15
N LEU A 271 10.56 27.57 1.01
CA LEU A 271 10.36 26.29 0.30
C LEU A 271 10.51 26.41 -1.22
N GLY A 272 10.16 27.56 -1.77
CA GLY A 272 10.09 27.77 -3.21
C GLY A 272 8.81 27.21 -3.85
N LEU A 273 8.51 27.69 -5.05
CA LEU A 273 7.26 27.46 -5.76
C LEU A 273 6.97 25.97 -6.02
N LYS A 274 7.99 25.21 -6.42
CA LYS A 274 7.85 23.78 -6.73
C LYS A 274 7.44 22.96 -5.53
N ALA A 275 8.12 23.13 -4.39
CA ALA A 275 7.80 22.40 -3.17
C ALA A 275 6.40 22.76 -2.65
N ILE A 276 5.99 24.02 -2.75
CA ILE A 276 4.66 24.46 -2.36
C ILE A 276 3.58 23.81 -3.22
N LYS A 277 3.73 23.85 -4.55
CA LYS A 277 2.79 23.17 -5.46
C LYS A 277 2.62 21.72 -5.05
N THR A 278 3.72 20.99 -4.84
CA THR A 278 3.71 19.58 -4.44
C THR A 278 2.98 19.37 -3.12
N TRP A 279 3.34 20.10 -2.06
CA TRP A 279 2.76 19.91 -0.74
C TRP A 279 1.28 20.33 -0.69
N THR A 280 0.92 21.43 -1.36
CA THR A 280 -0.48 21.84 -1.45
C THR A 280 -1.32 20.81 -2.17
N THR A 281 -0.80 20.26 -3.29
CA THR A 281 -1.47 19.19 -4.03
C THR A 281 -1.72 17.96 -3.14
N LEU A 282 -0.72 17.55 -2.35
CA LEU A 282 -0.84 16.41 -1.44
C LEU A 282 -1.87 16.65 -0.33
N ILE A 283 -1.86 17.83 0.30
CA ILE A 283 -2.84 18.17 1.33
C ILE A 283 -4.25 18.13 0.73
N VAL A 284 -4.43 18.74 -0.45
CA VAL A 284 -5.72 18.76 -1.13
C VAL A 284 -6.19 17.34 -1.48
N MET A 285 -5.33 16.50 -2.04
CA MET A 285 -5.67 15.10 -2.34
C MET A 285 -6.02 14.31 -1.09
N SER A 286 -5.32 14.53 0.01
CA SER A 286 -5.64 13.93 1.30
C SER A 286 -7.01 14.33 1.83
N GLU A 287 -7.41 15.60 1.64
CA GLU A 287 -8.75 16.07 2.02
C GLU A 287 -9.86 15.52 1.12
N MET A 288 -9.55 15.27 -0.13
CA MET A 288 -10.51 14.71 -1.08
C MET A 288 -10.72 13.20 -0.87
N SER A 289 -9.73 12.51 -0.30
CA SER A 289 -9.81 11.09 -0.06
C SER A 289 -10.80 10.76 1.04
N SER A 290 -11.74 9.87 0.73
CA SER A 290 -12.62 9.23 1.72
C SER A 290 -12.14 7.79 2.03
N GLY A 291 -11.04 7.38 1.40
CA GLY A 291 -10.45 6.05 1.52
C GLY A 291 -9.35 5.95 2.57
N PRO A 292 -8.72 4.78 2.67
CA PRO A 292 -7.63 4.52 3.61
C PRO A 292 -6.44 5.48 3.42
N ALA A 293 -5.75 5.82 4.51
CA ALA A 293 -4.54 6.65 4.47
C ALA A 293 -3.46 6.04 3.55
N GLU A 294 -3.44 4.71 3.41
CA GLU A 294 -2.53 3.97 2.54
C GLU A 294 -2.69 4.35 1.06
N LEU A 295 -3.90 4.72 0.63
CA LEU A 295 -4.13 5.18 -0.75
C LEU A 295 -3.28 6.41 -1.07
N ILE A 296 -3.16 7.36 -0.14
CA ILE A 296 -2.31 8.55 -0.30
C ILE A 296 -0.82 8.15 -0.33
N HIS A 297 -0.43 7.20 0.53
CA HIS A 297 0.93 6.67 0.53
C HIS A 297 1.29 6.02 -0.81
N MET A 298 0.43 5.13 -1.32
CA MET A 298 0.60 4.50 -2.63
C MET A 298 0.67 5.53 -3.77
N THR A 299 -0.15 6.57 -3.69
CA THR A 299 -0.14 7.68 -4.65
C THR A 299 1.22 8.38 -4.70
N LEU A 300 1.81 8.65 -3.53
CA LEU A 300 3.15 9.24 -3.41
C LEU A 300 4.26 8.35 -3.97
N VAL A 301 4.20 7.06 -3.66
CA VAL A 301 5.15 6.08 -4.20
C VAL A 301 5.09 6.08 -5.72
N ARG A 302 3.88 6.01 -6.31
CA ARG A 302 3.67 6.06 -7.77
C ARG A 302 4.21 7.37 -8.37
N ALA A 303 3.95 8.50 -7.74
CA ALA A 303 4.45 9.80 -8.18
C ALA A 303 5.99 9.81 -8.22
N LYS A 304 6.65 9.32 -7.17
CA LYS A 304 8.11 9.25 -7.11
C LYS A 304 8.72 8.25 -8.10
N MET A 305 8.06 7.12 -8.33
CA MET A 305 8.47 6.16 -9.35
C MET A 305 8.38 6.77 -10.75
N ALA A 306 7.26 7.42 -11.09
CA ALA A 306 7.05 8.05 -12.38
C ALA A 306 8.04 9.21 -12.62
N GLU A 307 8.37 10.01 -11.60
CA GLU A 307 9.42 11.04 -11.65
C GLU A 307 10.78 10.45 -12.05
N LYS A 308 11.20 9.36 -11.40
CA LYS A 308 12.47 8.69 -11.68
C LYS A 308 12.49 8.05 -13.08
N ILE A 309 11.38 7.43 -13.48
CA ILE A 309 11.24 6.83 -14.80
C ILE A 309 11.32 7.92 -15.90
N ALA A 310 10.57 9.02 -15.73
CA ALA A 310 10.59 10.13 -16.68
C ALA A 310 12.02 10.66 -16.92
N ALA A 311 12.82 10.81 -15.86
CA ALA A 311 14.20 11.24 -15.95
C ALA A 311 15.07 10.29 -16.79
N GLN A 312 14.81 8.99 -16.78
CA GLN A 312 15.56 7.99 -17.57
C GLN A 312 15.21 8.05 -19.08
N PHE A 313 14.00 8.52 -19.41
CA PHE A 313 13.52 8.62 -20.79
C PHE A 313 13.60 10.04 -21.38
N SER A 314 14.39 10.92 -20.77
CA SER A 314 14.55 12.32 -21.18
C SER A 314 13.24 13.13 -21.15
N CYS A 315 12.26 12.68 -20.37
CA CYS A 315 11.01 13.38 -20.12
C CYS A 315 11.15 14.29 -18.89
N SER A 316 10.26 15.28 -18.76
CA SER A 316 10.22 16.13 -17.57
C SER A 316 9.94 15.30 -16.30
N PRO A 317 10.85 15.26 -15.32
CA PRO A 317 10.60 14.57 -14.05
C PRO A 317 9.35 15.10 -13.33
N ASP A 318 9.09 16.41 -13.46
CA ASP A 318 7.93 17.04 -12.84
C ASP A 318 6.61 16.56 -13.48
N SER A 319 6.57 16.43 -14.81
CA SER A 319 5.42 15.86 -15.52
C SER A 319 5.23 14.39 -15.12
N GLY A 320 6.32 13.63 -15.01
CA GLY A 320 6.27 12.25 -14.51
C GLY A 320 5.68 12.15 -13.11
N PHE A 321 6.15 13.00 -12.19
CA PHE A 321 5.63 13.07 -10.83
C PHE A 321 4.12 13.32 -10.80
N LEU A 322 3.64 14.30 -11.58
CA LEU A 322 2.21 14.65 -11.64
C LEU A 322 1.37 13.53 -12.24
N LEU A 323 1.83 12.88 -13.30
CA LEU A 323 1.14 11.73 -13.87
C LEU A 323 1.00 10.59 -12.86
N GLY A 324 2.07 10.29 -12.14
CA GLY A 324 2.04 9.29 -11.07
C GLY A 324 1.08 9.67 -9.95
N LEU A 325 1.06 10.95 -9.57
CA LEU A 325 0.16 11.49 -8.54
C LEU A 325 -1.31 11.38 -8.96
N PHE A 326 -1.65 11.79 -10.17
CA PHE A 326 -3.03 11.72 -10.66
C PHE A 326 -3.46 10.32 -11.10
N SER A 327 -2.57 9.35 -11.18
CA SER A 327 -2.90 7.97 -11.59
C SER A 327 -3.88 7.25 -10.66
N THR A 328 -4.11 7.76 -9.46
CA THR A 328 -5.02 7.22 -8.44
C THR A 328 -6.16 8.16 -8.07
N ILE A 329 -6.31 9.29 -8.79
CA ILE A 329 -7.31 10.30 -8.42
C ILE A 329 -8.74 9.80 -8.62
N ASP A 330 -8.96 8.89 -9.54
CA ASP A 330 -10.23 8.20 -9.75
C ASP A 330 -10.63 7.39 -8.51
N THR A 331 -9.68 6.69 -7.91
CA THR A 331 -9.87 5.96 -6.64
C THR A 331 -10.14 6.92 -5.48
N ILE A 332 -9.36 8.00 -5.37
CA ILE A 332 -9.51 9.02 -4.31
C ILE A 332 -10.88 9.67 -4.34
N LEU A 333 -11.40 9.95 -5.54
CA LEU A 333 -12.69 10.61 -5.75
C LEU A 333 -13.85 9.65 -5.91
N SER A 334 -13.58 8.35 -6.09
CA SER A 334 -14.55 7.34 -6.45
C SER A 334 -15.37 7.72 -7.70
N LYS A 335 -14.66 8.21 -8.73
CA LYS A 335 -15.24 8.68 -9.99
C LYS A 335 -14.42 8.18 -11.19
N PRO A 336 -15.05 7.98 -12.36
CA PRO A 336 -14.33 7.63 -13.59
C PRO A 336 -13.28 8.69 -13.96
N MET A 337 -12.10 8.23 -14.41
CA MET A 337 -11.00 9.10 -14.79
C MET A 337 -11.36 10.13 -15.87
N ASP A 338 -12.17 9.74 -16.85
CA ASP A 338 -12.61 10.58 -17.97
C ASP A 338 -13.53 11.73 -17.53
N GLU A 339 -14.28 11.57 -16.44
CA GLU A 339 -15.07 12.65 -15.83
C GLU A 339 -14.17 13.64 -15.06
N ILE A 340 -13.23 13.12 -14.30
CA ILE A 340 -12.33 13.92 -13.46
C ILE A 340 -11.42 14.81 -14.31
N ILE A 341 -10.87 14.24 -15.38
CA ILE A 341 -9.94 14.97 -16.27
C ILE A 341 -10.60 16.17 -16.94
N LYS A 342 -11.92 16.15 -17.18
CA LYS A 342 -12.64 17.32 -17.69
C LYS A 342 -12.61 18.52 -16.75
N SER A 343 -12.38 18.27 -15.46
CA SER A 343 -12.35 19.30 -14.39
C SER A 343 -10.94 19.74 -14.03
N ILE A 344 -9.90 19.09 -14.58
CA ILE A 344 -8.49 19.41 -14.29
C ILE A 344 -7.81 19.84 -15.60
N PRO A 345 -7.23 21.04 -15.69
CA PRO A 345 -6.52 21.49 -16.87
C PRO A 345 -5.15 20.77 -16.99
N LEU A 346 -5.18 19.61 -17.60
CA LEU A 346 -4.00 18.84 -17.98
C LEU A 346 -3.73 18.98 -19.48
N SER A 347 -2.48 18.77 -19.90
CA SER A 347 -2.18 18.64 -21.33
C SER A 347 -2.94 17.46 -21.93
N ASN A 348 -3.22 17.54 -23.25
CA ASN A 348 -3.90 16.47 -23.98
C ASN A 348 -3.16 15.14 -23.81
N GLU A 349 -1.83 15.16 -23.82
CA GLU A 349 -0.97 13.99 -23.67
C GLU A 349 -1.11 13.36 -22.27
N SER A 350 -1.04 14.19 -21.23
CA SER A 350 -1.22 13.76 -19.84
C SER A 350 -2.63 13.17 -19.61
N SER A 351 -3.63 13.79 -20.19
CA SER A 351 -5.03 13.33 -20.15
C SER A 351 -5.19 11.95 -20.80
N LEU A 352 -4.64 11.78 -21.99
CA LEU A 352 -4.65 10.50 -22.71
C LEU A 352 -3.89 9.41 -21.95
N ALA A 353 -2.73 9.73 -21.37
CA ALA A 353 -1.95 8.79 -20.58
C ALA A 353 -2.71 8.29 -19.35
N LEU A 354 -3.45 9.17 -18.67
CA LEU A 354 -4.24 8.82 -17.49
C LEU A 354 -5.49 7.98 -17.85
N ILE A 355 -6.19 8.33 -18.94
CA ILE A 355 -7.38 7.59 -19.39
C ILE A 355 -7.02 6.21 -19.92
N SER A 356 -6.00 6.13 -20.79
CA SER A 356 -5.65 4.86 -21.45
C SER A 356 -5.01 3.85 -20.51
N ARG A 357 -4.47 4.31 -19.36
CA ARG A 357 -3.62 3.51 -18.46
C ARG A 357 -2.57 2.70 -19.23
N GLY A 358 -2.32 3.10 -20.46
CA GLY A 358 -1.36 2.48 -21.37
C GLY A 358 0.04 2.71 -20.85
N GLY A 359 0.75 1.63 -20.52
CA GLY A 359 2.10 1.65 -19.99
C GLY A 359 3.08 2.52 -20.80
N ILE A 360 4.33 2.10 -20.96
CA ILE A 360 5.46 2.84 -21.60
C ILE A 360 5.10 3.58 -22.92
N LYS A 361 4.09 3.13 -23.67
CA LYS A 361 3.58 3.84 -24.87
C LYS A 361 2.88 5.16 -24.54
N GLY A 362 2.25 5.30 -23.37
CA GLY A 362 1.69 6.58 -22.90
C GLY A 362 2.79 7.56 -22.46
N ALA A 363 3.92 7.07 -21.95
CA ALA A 363 5.07 7.90 -21.58
C ALA A 363 5.84 8.44 -22.79
N GLN A 364 5.78 7.77 -23.96
CA GLN A 364 6.41 8.28 -25.20
C GLN A 364 5.72 9.54 -25.76
N GLY A 365 4.42 9.74 -25.49
CA GLY A 365 3.72 10.97 -25.84
C GLY A 365 4.11 12.17 -24.97
N CYS A 366 4.65 11.97 -23.78
CA CYS A 366 5.12 13.07 -22.92
C CYS A 366 6.50 13.61 -23.27
N CYS A 367 7.18 13.02 -24.26
CA CYS A 367 8.56 13.36 -24.65
C CYS A 367 8.66 14.12 -25.97
N ALA A 368 7.55 14.48 -26.63
CA ALA A 368 7.52 15.23 -27.89
C ALA A 368 7.27 16.72 -27.71
#